data_3f132a92e7bf964b49263bd6732f5a67
#
_entry.id   3f132a92e7bf964b49263bd6732f5a67
#
_cell.length_a   1.000
_cell.length_b   1.000
_cell.length_c   1.000
_cell.angle_alpha   90.00
_cell.angle_beta   90.00
_cell.angle_gamma   90.00
#
_symmetry.space_group_name_H-M   'P 1'
#
loop_
_entity.id
_entity.type
_entity.pdbx_description
1 polymer ?
#
loop_
_entity_poly.entity_id
_entity_poly.type
_entity_poly.pdbx_seq_one_letter_code
_entity_poly.pdbx_strand_id
1 'polypeptide(L)'
;ILELMGSNITLVGENGVGQTTKVANQIVVALTIEAVGEALVFASKAGADPAKVRQALMGGLAQSRILEVHGDRMINRTFDPGFRIELHQKDLNLALQGAKSLGISLPNTSSTQELFNACTAHGDDKLDHSGLVTALERMSNHQVTSG
;
A
#
# COMPACT_ATOMS: atom_id res chain seq x y z
N ILE A 1 5.23 -30.61 7.57
CA ILE A 1 3.86 -30.12 7.25
C ILE A 1 3.92 -28.65 6.85
N LEU A 2 4.58 -27.78 7.62
CA LEU A 2 4.67 -26.34 7.30
C LEU A 2 5.40 -26.06 5.98
N GLU A 3 6.45 -26.82 5.65
CA GLU A 3 7.18 -26.72 4.39
C GLU A 3 6.34 -27.04 3.14
N LEU A 4 5.23 -27.74 3.31
CA LEU A 4 4.24 -27.99 2.25
C LEU A 4 3.28 -26.80 2.05
N MET A 5 3.26 -25.85 2.99
CA MET A 5 2.34 -24.71 3.00
C MET A 5 3.02 -23.39 2.61
N GLY A 6 4.37 -23.32 2.62
CA GLY A 6 5.11 -22.12 2.27
C GLY A 6 6.60 -22.36 2.15
N SER A 7 7.26 -21.58 1.29
CA SER A 7 8.72 -21.67 1.05
C SER A 7 9.56 -20.94 2.11
N ASN A 8 8.95 -20.00 2.85
CA ASN A 8 9.62 -19.23 3.90
C ASN A 8 8.91 -19.41 5.23
N ILE A 9 9.55 -20.14 6.14
CA ILE A 9 9.02 -20.40 7.49
C ILE A 9 9.98 -19.78 8.48
N THR A 10 9.52 -18.73 9.18
CA THR A 10 10.32 -18.04 10.20
C THR A 10 9.58 -18.08 11.53
N LEU A 11 10.23 -18.59 12.58
CA LEU A 11 9.73 -18.46 13.94
C LEU A 11 9.97 -17.03 14.43
N VAL A 12 8.91 -16.27 14.61
CA VAL A 12 8.98 -14.84 14.98
C VAL A 12 8.89 -14.60 16.50
N GLY A 13 8.71 -15.66 17.28
CA GLY A 13 8.64 -15.59 18.75
C GLY A 13 7.57 -16.51 19.34
N GLU A 14 7.17 -16.24 20.57
CA GLU A 14 6.16 -17.01 21.32
C GLU A 14 4.73 -16.81 20.78
N ASN A 15 3.75 -17.44 21.43
CA ASN A 15 2.35 -17.35 21.06
C ASN A 15 1.86 -15.89 20.96
N GLY A 16 1.21 -15.54 19.85
CA GLY A 16 0.70 -14.20 19.57
C GLY A 16 1.62 -13.29 18.75
N VAL A 17 2.94 -13.51 18.73
CA VAL A 17 3.90 -12.68 17.98
C VAL A 17 3.68 -12.80 16.46
N GLY A 18 3.16 -13.92 15.98
CA GLY A 18 2.78 -14.09 14.57
C GLY A 18 1.69 -13.08 14.13
N GLN A 19 0.72 -12.80 15.01
CA GLN A 19 -0.32 -11.79 14.72
C GLN A 19 0.27 -10.38 14.70
N THR A 20 1.19 -10.07 15.61
CA THR A 20 1.93 -8.80 15.61
C THR A 20 2.73 -8.62 14.32
N THR A 21 3.39 -9.68 13.86
CA THR A 21 4.15 -9.67 12.59
C THR A 21 3.22 -9.42 11.41
N LYS A 22 2.03 -10.02 11.38
CA LYS A 22 1.03 -9.76 10.35
C LYS A 22 0.59 -8.30 10.32
N VAL A 23 0.33 -7.69 11.47
CA VAL A 23 -0.01 -6.27 11.58
C VAL A 23 1.14 -5.40 11.07
N ALA A 24 2.38 -5.68 11.47
CA ALA A 24 3.57 -4.99 11.00
C ALA A 24 3.74 -5.09 9.47
N ASN A 25 3.48 -6.27 8.88
CA ASN A 25 3.47 -6.44 7.43
C ASN A 25 2.45 -5.51 6.75
N GLN A 26 1.23 -5.42 7.29
CA GLN A 26 0.19 -4.57 6.71
C GLN A 26 0.53 -3.08 6.78
N ILE A 27 1.22 -2.64 7.82
CA ILE A 27 1.79 -1.28 7.89
C ILE A 27 2.76 -1.06 6.74
N VAL A 28 3.77 -1.93 6.60
CA VAL A 28 4.78 -1.80 5.53
C VAL A 28 4.15 -1.81 4.15
N VAL A 29 3.20 -2.71 3.90
CA VAL A 29 2.51 -2.80 2.61
C VAL A 29 1.73 -1.52 2.32
N ALA A 30 0.93 -1.02 3.27
CA ALA A 30 0.13 0.19 3.08
C ALA A 30 0.98 1.43 2.80
N LEU A 31 2.02 1.64 3.61
CA LEU A 31 2.91 2.79 3.48
C LEU A 31 3.72 2.74 2.18
N THR A 32 4.10 1.54 1.74
CA THR A 32 4.80 1.38 0.46
C THR A 32 3.85 1.63 -0.73
N ILE A 33 2.59 1.20 -0.66
CA ILE A 33 1.57 1.52 -1.68
C ILE A 33 1.37 3.04 -1.78
N GLU A 34 1.26 3.71 -0.64
CA GLU A 34 1.13 5.17 -0.58
C GLU A 34 2.34 5.86 -1.20
N ALA A 35 3.56 5.51 -0.81
CA ALA A 35 4.79 6.09 -1.33
C ALA A 35 4.94 5.87 -2.85
N VAL A 36 4.58 4.68 -3.36
CA VAL A 36 4.57 4.41 -4.81
C VAL A 36 3.53 5.27 -5.51
N GLY A 37 2.34 5.45 -4.94
CA GLY A 37 1.29 6.32 -5.47
C GLY A 37 1.75 7.77 -5.58
N GLU A 38 2.31 8.34 -4.51
CA GLU A 38 2.87 9.71 -4.51
C GLU A 38 3.97 9.88 -5.56
N ALA A 39 4.91 8.94 -5.62
CA ALA A 39 6.01 9.00 -6.58
C ALA A 39 5.51 8.99 -8.04
N LEU A 40 4.52 8.16 -8.36
CA LEU A 40 3.95 8.08 -9.70
C LEU A 40 3.12 9.32 -10.05
N VAL A 41 2.32 9.84 -9.11
CA VAL A 41 1.59 11.11 -9.29
C VAL A 41 2.55 12.26 -9.54
N PHE A 42 3.59 12.39 -8.71
CA PHE A 42 4.63 13.41 -8.87
C PHE A 42 5.33 13.31 -10.23
N ALA A 43 5.83 12.13 -10.58
CA ALA A 43 6.56 11.94 -11.83
C ALA A 43 5.69 12.20 -13.07
N SER A 44 4.46 11.68 -13.08
CA SER A 44 3.49 11.90 -14.15
C SER A 44 3.12 13.37 -14.29
N LYS A 45 2.87 14.06 -13.17
CA LYS A 45 2.57 15.52 -13.16
C LYS A 45 3.74 16.35 -13.68
N ALA A 46 4.97 15.91 -13.45
CA ALA A 46 6.19 16.53 -13.96
C ALA A 46 6.46 16.23 -15.44
N GLY A 47 5.61 15.42 -16.10
CA GLY A 47 5.73 15.09 -17.52
C GLY A 47 6.56 13.84 -17.82
N ALA A 48 6.97 13.08 -16.80
CA ALA A 48 7.67 11.80 -17.02
C ALA A 48 6.68 10.68 -17.30
N ASP A 49 7.06 9.73 -18.15
CA ASP A 49 6.31 8.51 -18.40
C ASP A 49 6.35 7.61 -17.14
N PRO A 50 5.21 7.37 -16.46
CA PRO A 50 5.20 6.62 -15.21
C PRO A 50 5.66 5.17 -15.36
N ALA A 51 5.48 4.54 -16.54
CA ALA A 51 5.96 3.19 -16.78
C ALA A 51 7.49 3.14 -16.82
N LYS A 52 8.12 4.12 -17.48
CA LYS A 52 9.59 4.25 -17.52
C LYS A 52 10.17 4.62 -16.17
N VAL A 53 9.49 5.50 -15.42
CA VAL A 53 9.88 5.84 -14.04
C VAL A 53 9.84 4.60 -13.15
N ARG A 54 8.74 3.83 -13.18
CA ARG A 54 8.64 2.56 -12.46
C ARG A 54 9.77 1.60 -12.83
N GLN A 55 10.05 1.43 -14.12
CA GLN A 55 11.14 0.57 -14.60
C GLN A 55 12.49 1.01 -14.03
N ALA A 56 12.80 2.29 -14.05
CA ALA A 56 14.04 2.83 -13.49
C ALA A 56 14.14 2.58 -11.98
N LEU A 57 13.09 2.83 -11.22
CA LEU A 57 13.04 2.61 -9.77
C LEU A 57 13.19 1.14 -9.40
N MET A 58 12.71 0.21 -10.23
CA MET A 58 12.88 -1.23 -10.02
C MET A 58 14.35 -1.68 -10.09
N GLY A 59 15.23 -0.91 -10.69
CA GLY A 59 16.68 -1.19 -10.77
C GLY A 59 17.49 -0.67 -9.58
N GLY A 60 16.88 0.02 -8.61
CA GLY A 60 17.56 0.70 -7.51
C GLY A 60 17.04 0.32 -6.12
N LEU A 61 17.43 1.11 -5.12
CA LEU A 61 17.06 0.90 -3.71
C LEU A 61 15.56 1.01 -3.43
N ALA A 62 14.81 1.69 -4.29
CA ALA A 62 13.36 1.81 -4.19
C ALA A 62 12.61 0.55 -4.64
N GLN A 63 13.32 -0.46 -5.14
CA GLN A 63 12.72 -1.70 -5.60
C GLN A 63 11.96 -2.39 -4.46
N SER A 64 10.75 -2.83 -4.78
CA SER A 64 9.93 -3.63 -3.89
C SER A 64 8.92 -4.46 -4.68
N ARG A 65 8.41 -5.55 -4.08
CA ARG A 65 7.30 -6.30 -4.67
C ARG A 65 6.04 -5.43 -4.84
N ILE A 66 5.87 -4.45 -3.96
CA ILE A 66 4.76 -3.47 -4.04
C ILE A 66 4.92 -2.58 -5.27
N LEU A 67 6.09 -2.00 -5.50
CA LEU A 67 6.37 -1.21 -6.70
C LEU A 67 6.18 -2.03 -7.97
N GLU A 68 6.63 -3.29 -7.94
CA GLU A 68 6.50 -4.21 -9.08
C GLU A 68 5.04 -4.48 -9.44
N VAL A 69 4.22 -4.89 -8.47
CA VAL A 69 2.84 -5.35 -8.71
C VAL A 69 1.86 -4.18 -8.68
N HIS A 70 1.89 -3.38 -7.63
CA HIS A 70 0.88 -2.33 -7.42
C HIS A 70 1.21 -1.06 -8.20
N GLY A 71 2.48 -0.75 -8.44
CA GLY A 71 2.87 0.32 -9.36
C GLY A 71 2.37 0.05 -10.78
N ASP A 72 2.43 -1.19 -11.24
CA ASP A 72 1.86 -1.60 -12.53
C ASP A 72 0.33 -1.43 -12.57
N ARG A 73 -0.37 -1.85 -11.51
CA ARG A 73 -1.82 -1.68 -11.38
C ARG A 73 -2.27 -0.22 -11.41
N MET A 74 -1.52 0.66 -10.74
CA MET A 74 -1.80 2.09 -10.72
C MET A 74 -1.68 2.72 -12.12
N ILE A 75 -0.63 2.35 -12.87
CA ILE A 75 -0.38 2.85 -14.23
C ILE A 75 -1.42 2.32 -15.21
N ASN A 76 -1.73 1.03 -15.16
CA ASN A 76 -2.66 0.36 -16.08
C ASN A 76 -4.12 0.45 -15.64
N ARG A 77 -4.42 1.08 -14.50
CA ARG A 77 -5.77 1.25 -13.95
C ARG A 77 -6.50 -0.09 -13.68
N THR A 78 -5.76 -1.12 -13.30
CA THR A 78 -6.29 -2.47 -13.06
C THR A 78 -6.51 -2.71 -11.56
N PHE A 79 -7.66 -2.24 -11.06
CA PHE A 79 -7.99 -2.28 -9.62
C PHE A 79 -8.93 -3.44 -9.22
N ASP A 80 -8.97 -4.50 -10.03
CA ASP A 80 -9.64 -5.75 -9.61
C ASP A 80 -8.96 -6.30 -8.36
N PRO A 81 -9.71 -6.55 -7.26
CA PRO A 81 -9.11 -6.73 -5.96
C PRO A 81 -8.37 -8.06 -5.81
N GLY A 82 -7.05 -8.00 -5.59
CA GLY A 82 -6.30 -9.04 -4.91
C GLY A 82 -6.47 -8.90 -3.39
N PHE A 83 -6.48 -7.66 -2.89
CA PHE A 83 -6.78 -7.32 -1.49
C PHE A 83 -7.49 -5.96 -1.46
N ARG A 84 -8.72 -5.94 -0.95
CA ARG A 84 -9.59 -4.76 -0.99
C ARG A 84 -9.15 -3.65 -0.05
N ILE A 85 -9.44 -2.39 -0.43
CA ILE A 85 -9.26 -1.21 0.41
C ILE A 85 -9.92 -1.39 1.78
N GLU A 86 -11.18 -1.81 1.85
CA GLU A 86 -11.91 -2.00 3.11
C GLU A 86 -11.21 -2.96 4.09
N LEU A 87 -10.55 -4.01 3.56
CA LEU A 87 -9.82 -4.98 4.39
C LEU A 87 -8.52 -4.40 4.90
N HIS A 88 -7.79 -3.66 4.07
CA HIS A 88 -6.56 -2.99 4.48
C HIS A 88 -6.82 -1.88 5.50
N GLN A 89 -7.90 -1.11 5.29
CA GLN A 89 -8.40 -0.11 6.22
C GLN A 89 -8.68 -0.72 7.61
N LYS A 90 -9.33 -1.89 7.65
CA LYS A 90 -9.55 -2.65 8.89
C LYS A 90 -8.22 -3.04 9.56
N ASP A 91 -7.26 -3.52 8.79
CA ASP A 91 -5.94 -3.95 9.31
C ASP A 91 -5.15 -2.75 9.88
N LEU A 92 -5.17 -1.59 9.23
CA LEU A 92 -4.54 -0.37 9.75
C LEU A 92 -5.25 0.16 11.01
N ASN A 93 -6.57 0.04 11.09
CA ASN A 93 -7.30 0.38 12.32
C ASN A 93 -6.83 -0.49 13.50
N LEU A 94 -6.61 -1.79 13.29
CA LEU A 94 -6.05 -2.68 14.32
C LEU A 94 -4.63 -2.25 14.71
N ALA A 95 -3.81 -1.85 13.75
CA ALA A 95 -2.46 -1.33 14.02
C ALA A 95 -2.49 -0.07 14.89
N LEU A 96 -3.37 0.90 14.56
CA LEU A 96 -3.51 2.15 15.30
C LEU A 96 -4.08 1.93 16.71
N GLN A 97 -5.04 1.02 16.89
CA GLN A 97 -5.54 0.62 18.21
C GLN A 97 -4.44 -0.04 19.05
N GLY A 98 -3.66 -0.93 18.43
CA GLY A 98 -2.51 -1.57 19.09
C GLY A 98 -1.45 -0.53 19.49
N ALA A 99 -1.12 0.40 18.63
CA ALA A 99 -0.20 1.49 18.92
C ALA A 99 -0.66 2.33 20.13
N LYS A 100 -1.95 2.67 20.16
CA LYS A 100 -2.56 3.39 21.31
C LYS A 100 -2.42 2.60 22.61
N SER A 101 -2.68 1.30 22.58
CA SER A 101 -2.56 0.42 23.77
C SER A 101 -1.12 0.28 24.24
N LEU A 102 -0.15 0.31 23.32
CA LEU A 102 1.28 0.23 23.62
C LEU A 102 1.92 1.58 23.97
N GLY A 103 1.20 2.69 23.82
CA GLY A 103 1.71 4.03 24.06
C GLY A 103 2.73 4.49 23.01
N ILE A 104 2.67 3.98 21.77
CA ILE A 104 3.53 4.37 20.66
C ILE A 104 2.78 5.15 19.59
N SER A 105 3.51 5.92 18.78
CA SER A 105 2.96 6.73 17.69
C SER A 105 3.29 6.11 16.32
N LEU A 106 2.30 6.06 15.43
CA LEU A 106 2.42 5.60 14.04
C LEU A 106 1.90 6.71 13.09
N PRO A 107 2.63 7.83 12.93
CA PRO A 107 2.11 8.99 12.20
C PRO A 107 1.81 8.69 10.74
N ASN A 108 2.70 8.00 10.04
CA ASN A 108 2.49 7.70 8.61
C ASN A 108 1.37 6.66 8.40
N THR A 109 1.21 5.71 9.33
CA THR A 109 0.07 4.78 9.30
C THR A 109 -1.25 5.52 9.44
N SER A 110 -1.31 6.53 10.32
CA SER A 110 -2.49 7.38 10.47
C SER A 110 -2.81 8.16 9.19
N SER A 111 -1.80 8.77 8.56
CA SER A 111 -1.98 9.50 7.29
C SER A 111 -2.44 8.58 6.16
N THR A 112 -1.84 7.41 6.03
CA THR A 112 -2.23 6.41 5.02
C THR A 112 -3.65 5.89 5.26
N GLN A 113 -4.04 5.71 6.53
CA GLN A 113 -5.43 5.34 6.89
C GLN A 113 -6.43 6.40 6.41
N GLU A 114 -6.11 7.69 6.54
CA GLU A 114 -6.98 8.76 6.05
C GLU A 114 -7.12 8.75 4.51
N LEU A 115 -6.09 8.36 3.78
CA LEU A 115 -6.21 8.17 2.33
C LEU A 115 -7.14 7.00 1.97
N PHE A 116 -7.09 5.90 2.70
CA PHE A 116 -8.06 4.81 2.53
C PHE A 116 -9.48 5.24 2.92
N ASN A 117 -9.63 6.05 3.98
CA ASN A 117 -10.91 6.63 4.35
C ASN A 117 -11.48 7.51 3.23
N ALA A 118 -10.63 8.32 2.58
CA ALA A 118 -11.02 9.13 1.43
C ALA A 118 -11.47 8.27 0.24
N CYS A 119 -10.78 7.15 -0.06
CA CYS A 119 -11.21 6.19 -1.07
C CYS A 119 -12.60 5.63 -0.76
N THR A 120 -12.82 5.18 0.48
CA THR A 120 -14.12 4.65 0.93
C THR A 120 -15.23 5.69 0.81
N ALA A 121 -14.97 6.95 1.18
CA ALA A 121 -15.92 8.05 1.07
C ALA A 121 -16.34 8.34 -0.39
N HIS A 122 -15.50 7.97 -1.35
CA HIS A 122 -15.79 8.07 -2.79
C HIS A 122 -16.37 6.79 -3.42
N GLY A 123 -16.61 5.74 -2.62
CA GLY A 123 -17.18 4.48 -3.09
C GLY A 123 -16.16 3.50 -3.67
N ASP A 124 -14.87 3.71 -3.41
CA ASP A 124 -13.76 2.88 -3.93
C ASP A 124 -13.36 1.73 -2.99
N ASP A 125 -14.11 1.49 -1.91
CA ASP A 125 -13.82 0.52 -0.85
C ASP A 125 -13.63 -0.92 -1.34
N LYS A 126 -14.25 -1.27 -2.47
CA LYS A 126 -14.18 -2.60 -3.09
C LYS A 126 -13.01 -2.76 -4.06
N LEU A 127 -12.33 -1.68 -4.43
CA LEU A 127 -11.15 -1.74 -5.29
C LEU A 127 -9.99 -2.44 -4.56
N ASP A 128 -9.03 -2.94 -5.36
CA ASP A 128 -7.72 -3.36 -4.84
C ASP A 128 -7.05 -2.20 -4.07
N HIS A 129 -6.29 -2.50 -3.03
CA HIS A 129 -5.67 -1.50 -2.19
C HIS A 129 -4.67 -0.58 -2.95
N SER A 130 -4.18 -0.99 -4.12
CA SER A 130 -3.46 -0.10 -5.04
C SER A 130 -4.32 1.08 -5.53
N GLY A 131 -5.65 0.96 -5.46
CA GLY A 131 -6.59 2.04 -5.73
C GLY A 131 -6.47 3.24 -4.78
N LEU A 132 -5.68 3.16 -3.70
CA LEU A 132 -5.31 4.31 -2.87
C LEU A 132 -4.78 5.49 -3.72
N VAL A 133 -4.12 5.20 -4.83
CA VAL A 133 -3.64 6.24 -5.75
C VAL A 133 -4.75 7.18 -6.22
N THR A 134 -6.00 6.73 -6.30
CA THR A 134 -7.13 7.56 -6.72
C THR A 134 -7.41 8.73 -5.76
N ALA A 135 -7.16 8.54 -4.45
CA ALA A 135 -7.24 9.63 -3.48
C ALA A 135 -6.16 10.69 -3.73
N LEU A 136 -4.92 10.26 -3.95
CA LEU A 136 -3.79 11.15 -4.27
C LEU A 136 -4.01 11.92 -5.59
N GLU A 137 -4.55 11.25 -6.59
CA GLU A 137 -4.89 11.84 -7.90
C GLU A 137 -5.96 12.93 -7.76
N ARG A 138 -7.01 12.69 -6.96
CA ARG A 138 -8.05 13.67 -6.66
C ARG A 138 -7.48 14.89 -5.95
N MET A 139 -6.64 14.69 -4.93
CA MET A 139 -5.96 15.78 -4.21
C MET A 139 -5.05 16.61 -5.13
N SER A 140 -4.43 15.98 -6.11
CA SER A 140 -3.48 16.61 -7.04
C SER A 140 -4.15 17.14 -8.31
N ASN A 141 -5.44 16.88 -8.51
CA ASN A 141 -6.16 17.09 -9.76
C ASN A 141 -5.34 16.61 -10.98
N HIS A 142 -4.83 15.37 -10.86
CA HIS A 142 -3.99 14.75 -11.88
C HIS A 142 -4.05 13.22 -11.78
N GLN A 143 -4.29 12.57 -12.91
CA GLN A 143 -4.35 11.11 -13.00
C GLN A 143 -3.02 10.54 -13.48
N VAL A 144 -2.57 9.46 -12.88
CA VAL A 144 -1.41 8.68 -13.36
C VAL A 144 -1.84 7.95 -14.63
N THR A 145 -1.33 8.38 -15.77
CA THR A 145 -1.58 7.77 -17.08
C THR A 145 -0.28 7.65 -17.84
N SER A 146 -0.12 6.55 -18.58
CA SER A 146 0.88 6.47 -19.64
C SER A 146 0.43 7.43 -20.74
N GLY A 147 1.26 8.42 -21.07
CA GLY A 147 1.04 9.32 -22.19
C GLY A 147 0.98 8.60 -23.52
#